data_ca25a688325fec1130e9a762492ce042
#
_entry.id   ca25a688325fec1130e9a762492ce042
#
_cell.length_a   1.000
_cell.length_b   1.000
_cell.length_c   1.000
_cell.angle_alpha   90.00
_cell.angle_beta   90.00
_cell.angle_gamma   90.00
#
_symmetry.space_group_name_H-M   'P 1'
#
loop_
_entity.id
_entity.type
_entity.pdbx_description
1 polymer ?
#
loop_
_entity_poly.entity_id
_entity_poly.type
_entity_poly.pdbx_seq_one_letter_code
_entity_poly.pdbx_strand_id
1 'polypeptide(L)'
;TAVFQSIWKTIGNNIHKYKSYPRIVGETGGKDFIIAHKSADVQVLATAIARGAFEYQGQKCSAASRVYIPDTLWDDVKTLLLEQVNSFKIGPVEDFRNFINAVIDEKSFDKLVKYIEDAKKDKSVSIIAGGNHDKSKGYFIEPTIIVTENPHYVT
;
A
#
# COMPACT_ATOMS: atom_id res chain seq x y z
N THR A 1 -2.14 -14.21 -7.13
CA THR A 1 -3.13 -15.12 -7.79
C THR A 1 -2.45 -16.11 -8.73
N ALA A 2 -1.55 -15.68 -9.62
CA ALA A 2 -0.89 -16.58 -10.58
C ALA A 2 -0.12 -17.73 -9.89
N VAL A 3 0.62 -17.43 -8.83
CA VAL A 3 1.34 -18.46 -8.05
C VAL A 3 0.36 -19.44 -7.42
N PHE A 4 -0.73 -18.97 -6.82
CA PHE A 4 -1.76 -19.82 -6.24
C PHE A 4 -2.40 -20.73 -7.29
N GLN A 5 -2.72 -20.22 -8.47
CA GLN A 5 -3.24 -21.00 -9.58
C GLN A 5 -2.25 -22.10 -10.04
N SER A 6 -0.95 -21.77 -10.08
CA SER A 6 0.11 -22.74 -10.39
C SER A 6 0.19 -23.85 -9.35
N ILE A 7 0.13 -23.51 -8.07
CA ILE A 7 0.09 -24.49 -6.97
C ILE A 7 -1.16 -25.39 -7.10
N TRP A 8 -2.31 -24.79 -7.32
CA TRP A 8 -3.56 -25.54 -7.48
C TRP A 8 -3.51 -26.52 -8.65
N LYS A 9 -3.01 -26.05 -9.81
CA LYS A 9 -2.79 -26.91 -10.98
C LYS A 9 -1.85 -28.07 -10.66
N THR A 10 -0.75 -27.83 -9.96
CA THR A 10 0.21 -28.84 -9.55
C THR A 10 -0.45 -29.89 -8.64
N ILE A 11 -1.23 -29.46 -7.67
CA ILE A 11 -1.98 -30.34 -6.77
C ILE A 11 -2.99 -31.18 -7.57
N GLY A 12 -3.78 -30.56 -8.44
CA GLY A 12 -4.77 -31.25 -9.25
C GLY A 12 -4.16 -32.33 -10.18
N ASN A 13 -3.03 -32.02 -10.81
CA ASN A 13 -2.33 -32.97 -11.68
C ASN A 13 -1.71 -34.14 -10.91
N ASN A 14 -1.55 -34.05 -9.60
CA ASN A 14 -0.95 -35.09 -8.77
C ASN A 14 -1.94 -35.70 -7.77
N ILE A 15 -3.24 -35.54 -7.99
CA ILE A 15 -4.27 -35.95 -7.03
C ILE A 15 -4.20 -37.46 -6.69
N HIS A 16 -3.77 -38.29 -7.63
CA HIS A 16 -3.59 -39.73 -7.44
C HIS A 16 -2.46 -40.11 -6.46
N LYS A 17 -1.60 -39.16 -6.11
CA LYS A 17 -0.47 -39.39 -5.17
C LYS A 17 -0.84 -39.11 -3.71
N TYR A 18 -2.00 -38.53 -3.45
CA TYR A 18 -2.41 -38.16 -2.10
C TYR A 18 -3.24 -39.26 -1.45
N LYS A 19 -3.02 -39.49 -0.14
CA LYS A 19 -3.80 -40.45 0.67
C LYS A 19 -5.26 -40.03 0.84
N SER A 20 -5.53 -38.73 0.80
CA SER A 20 -6.86 -38.14 0.82
C SER A 20 -6.86 -36.87 -0.04
N TYR A 21 -8.03 -36.34 -0.41
CA TYR A 21 -8.09 -35.09 -1.16
C TYR A 21 -7.45 -33.93 -0.39
N PRO A 22 -6.56 -33.14 -1.01
CA PRO A 22 -5.93 -32.00 -0.36
C PRO A 22 -6.94 -30.88 -0.15
N ARG A 23 -6.82 -30.19 0.99
CA ARG A 23 -7.57 -28.97 1.26
C ARG A 23 -6.71 -27.78 0.89
N ILE A 24 -7.24 -26.87 0.07
CA ILE A 24 -6.52 -25.73 -0.43
C ILE A 24 -7.24 -24.46 0.05
N VAL A 25 -6.51 -23.57 0.71
CA VAL A 25 -6.96 -22.24 1.05
C VAL A 25 -6.05 -21.24 0.33
N GLY A 26 -6.63 -20.33 -0.43
CA GLY A 26 -5.89 -19.33 -1.20
C GLY A 26 -6.10 -17.94 -0.62
N GLU A 27 -5.05 -17.41 0.01
CA GLU A 27 -4.94 -15.99 0.33
C GLU A 27 -3.92 -15.37 -0.61
N THR A 28 -4.32 -14.43 -1.45
CA THR A 28 -3.47 -13.94 -2.52
C THR A 28 -3.08 -12.48 -2.30
N GLY A 29 -3.77 -11.54 -2.81
CA GLY A 29 -3.49 -10.12 -2.60
C GLY A 29 -4.77 -9.39 -2.24
N GLY A 30 -4.63 -8.16 -1.75
CA GLY A 30 -5.73 -7.28 -1.42
C GLY A 30 -5.47 -5.86 -1.88
N LYS A 31 -6.55 -5.12 -2.08
CA LYS A 31 -6.57 -3.68 -2.33
C LYS A 31 -7.67 -3.10 -1.45
N ASP A 32 -7.42 -3.10 -0.15
CA ASP A 32 -8.38 -2.67 0.86
C ASP A 32 -8.51 -1.15 0.89
N PHE A 33 -9.57 -0.66 1.50
CA PHE A 33 -9.90 0.75 1.50
C PHE A 33 -10.47 1.19 2.85
N ILE A 34 -10.44 2.49 3.08
CA ILE A 34 -11.10 3.16 4.20
C ILE A 34 -12.20 4.06 3.62
N ILE A 35 -13.42 3.97 4.16
CA ILE A 35 -14.50 4.93 3.92
C ILE A 35 -14.76 5.67 5.22
N ALA A 36 -14.57 6.99 5.20
CA ALA A 36 -14.86 7.84 6.35
C ALA A 36 -16.29 8.37 6.29
N HIS A 37 -17.02 8.26 7.39
CA HIS A 37 -18.29 8.98 7.57
C HIS A 37 -18.01 10.39 8.11
N LYS A 38 -18.89 11.34 7.82
CA LYS A 38 -18.77 12.75 8.27
C LYS A 38 -18.66 12.97 9.78
N SER A 39 -19.01 11.96 10.59
CA SER A 39 -18.86 11.98 12.05
C SER A 39 -17.58 11.29 12.54
N ALA A 40 -16.67 10.93 11.65
CA ALA A 40 -15.42 10.30 12.04
C ALA A 40 -14.57 11.29 12.85
N ASP A 41 -13.86 10.77 13.86
CA ASP A 41 -12.85 11.52 14.57
C ASP A 41 -11.63 11.72 13.64
N VAL A 42 -11.24 12.95 13.45
CA VAL A 42 -10.19 13.35 12.50
C VAL A 42 -8.83 12.77 12.88
N GLN A 43 -8.47 12.81 14.18
CA GLN A 43 -7.21 12.30 14.68
C GLN A 43 -7.11 10.78 14.52
N VAL A 44 -8.18 10.07 14.87
CA VAL A 44 -8.27 8.62 14.71
C VAL A 44 -8.20 8.24 13.24
N LEU A 45 -8.91 8.97 12.36
CA LEU A 45 -8.91 8.72 10.92
C LEU A 45 -7.52 8.94 10.31
N ALA A 46 -6.86 10.05 10.59
CA ALA A 46 -5.52 10.34 10.09
C ALA A 46 -4.51 9.26 10.51
N THR A 47 -4.58 8.82 11.78
CA THR A 47 -3.70 7.75 12.29
C THR A 47 -4.01 6.40 11.65
N ALA A 48 -5.29 6.07 11.47
CA ALA A 48 -5.70 4.83 10.79
C ALA A 48 -5.22 4.79 9.35
N ILE A 49 -5.27 5.92 8.63
CA ILE A 49 -4.76 6.05 7.26
C ILE A 49 -3.24 5.87 7.25
N ALA A 50 -2.51 6.63 8.06
CA ALA A 50 -1.05 6.59 8.09
C ALA A 50 -0.51 5.18 8.38
N ARG A 51 -1.06 4.52 9.39
CA ARG A 51 -0.65 3.16 9.73
C ARG A 51 -1.19 2.11 8.77
N GLY A 52 -2.46 2.19 8.41
CA GLY A 52 -3.11 1.23 7.52
C GLY A 52 -2.50 1.20 6.12
N ALA A 53 -2.04 2.35 5.61
CA ALA A 53 -1.44 2.43 4.28
C ALA A 53 0.06 2.11 4.28
N PHE A 54 0.82 2.53 5.29
CA PHE A 54 2.29 2.58 5.21
C PHE A 54 3.02 1.62 6.16
N GLU A 55 2.36 1.09 7.17
CA GLU A 55 2.98 0.09 8.04
C GLU A 55 3.46 -1.11 7.21
N TYR A 56 4.72 -1.53 7.47
CA TYR A 56 5.39 -2.56 6.68
C TYR A 56 5.45 -2.25 5.18
N GLN A 57 5.64 -0.96 4.82
CA GLN A 57 5.68 -0.43 3.44
C GLN A 57 4.42 -0.74 2.63
N GLY A 58 3.26 -0.85 3.30
CA GLY A 58 2.01 -1.24 2.64
C GLY A 58 1.97 -2.66 2.09
N GLN A 59 2.95 -3.51 2.44
CA GLN A 59 3.09 -4.88 1.93
C GLN A 59 2.24 -5.87 2.73
N LYS A 60 0.97 -5.56 2.93
CA LYS A 60 -0.02 -6.40 3.59
C LYS A 60 -1.21 -6.61 2.68
N CYS A 61 -1.85 -7.78 2.73
CA CYS A 61 -3.10 -8.03 2.00
C CYS A 61 -4.21 -7.06 2.42
N SER A 62 -4.17 -6.58 3.67
CA SER A 62 -5.12 -5.64 4.28
C SER A 62 -4.64 -4.19 4.30
N ALA A 63 -3.55 -3.83 3.58
CA ALA A 63 -3.10 -2.45 3.53
C ALA A 63 -4.12 -1.54 2.82
N ALA A 64 -4.38 -0.37 3.41
CA ALA A 64 -5.30 0.61 2.85
C ALA A 64 -4.70 1.25 1.58
N SER A 65 -5.15 0.81 0.43
CA SER A 65 -4.72 1.33 -0.88
C SER A 65 -5.48 2.57 -1.29
N ARG A 66 -6.70 2.75 -0.76
CA ARG A 66 -7.59 3.87 -1.06
C ARG A 66 -8.26 4.38 0.19
N VAL A 67 -8.53 5.68 0.19
CA VAL A 67 -9.31 6.31 1.27
C VAL A 67 -10.32 7.26 0.64
N TYR A 68 -11.57 7.14 1.09
CA TYR A 68 -12.66 8.02 0.68
C TYR A 68 -13.04 8.89 1.88
N ILE A 69 -12.79 10.19 1.75
CA ILE A 69 -12.96 11.17 2.82
C ILE A 69 -13.98 12.22 2.38
N PRO A 70 -15.01 12.54 3.19
CA PRO A 70 -15.89 13.66 2.90
C PRO A 70 -15.14 15.00 2.89
N ASP A 71 -15.52 15.91 1.99
CA ASP A 71 -14.91 17.24 1.89
C ASP A 71 -14.90 18.01 3.21
N THR A 72 -15.94 17.79 4.03
CA THR A 72 -16.06 18.42 5.36
C THR A 72 -14.98 18.02 6.36
N LEU A 73 -14.28 16.92 6.12
CA LEU A 73 -13.19 16.43 6.98
C LEU A 73 -11.82 16.55 6.30
N TRP A 74 -11.80 16.83 5.00
CA TRP A 74 -10.59 16.68 4.20
C TRP A 74 -9.42 17.55 4.69
N ASP A 75 -9.63 18.84 4.91
CA ASP A 75 -8.55 19.75 5.26
C ASP A 75 -7.90 19.41 6.60
N ASP A 76 -8.72 19.07 7.61
CA ASP A 76 -8.24 18.69 8.92
C ASP A 76 -7.51 17.33 8.88
N VAL A 77 -8.10 16.33 8.21
CA VAL A 77 -7.45 15.01 8.04
C VAL A 77 -6.16 15.14 7.26
N LYS A 78 -6.13 15.91 6.17
CA LYS A 78 -4.95 16.15 5.35
C LYS A 78 -3.81 16.71 6.19
N THR A 79 -4.11 17.72 7.00
CA THR A 79 -3.10 18.38 7.85
C THR A 79 -2.44 17.39 8.81
N LEU A 80 -3.25 16.64 9.57
CA LEU A 80 -2.74 15.65 10.53
C LEU A 80 -2.07 14.46 9.84
N LEU A 81 -2.59 14.01 8.71
CA LEU A 81 -2.01 12.91 7.94
C LEU A 81 -0.62 13.28 7.42
N LEU A 82 -0.47 14.48 6.85
CA LEU A 82 0.82 14.96 6.35
C LEU A 82 1.84 15.13 7.49
N GLU A 83 1.43 15.65 8.64
CA GLU A 83 2.29 15.73 9.82
C GLU A 83 2.82 14.36 10.23
N GLN A 84 1.94 13.36 10.34
CA GLN A 84 2.33 11.99 10.70
C GLN A 84 3.24 11.36 9.64
N VAL A 85 2.88 11.41 8.36
CA VAL A 85 3.64 10.78 7.28
C VAL A 85 5.02 11.41 7.13
N ASN A 86 5.13 12.74 7.24
CA ASN A 86 6.40 13.45 7.18
C ASN A 86 7.32 13.15 8.39
N SER A 87 6.76 12.68 9.50
CA SER A 87 7.54 12.25 10.67
C SER A 87 8.19 10.88 10.51
N PHE A 88 7.75 10.08 9.52
CA PHE A 88 8.26 8.73 9.31
C PHE A 88 9.72 8.76 8.84
N LYS A 89 10.57 8.07 9.59
CA LYS A 89 11.95 7.85 9.19
C LYS A 89 12.04 6.66 8.26
N ILE A 90 12.90 6.78 7.26
CA ILE A 90 13.14 5.76 6.22
C ILE A 90 14.59 5.29 6.35
N GLY A 91 14.81 4.01 6.36
CA GLY A 91 16.15 3.47 6.45
C GLY A 91 16.21 1.96 6.70
N PRO A 92 17.40 1.44 7.02
CA PRO A 92 17.61 0.02 7.21
C PRO A 92 16.89 -0.53 8.44
N VAL A 93 16.59 -1.82 8.42
CA VAL A 93 15.79 -2.50 9.46
C VAL A 93 16.51 -2.62 10.83
N GLU A 94 17.82 -2.48 10.85
CA GLU A 94 18.64 -2.55 12.07
C GLU A 94 18.46 -1.30 12.96
N ASP A 95 18.02 -0.19 12.37
CA ASP A 95 17.70 1.02 13.12
C ASP A 95 16.19 1.07 13.38
N PHE A 96 15.80 0.68 14.59
CA PHE A 96 14.41 0.64 15.04
C PHE A 96 13.71 2.01 15.11
N ARG A 97 14.41 3.11 14.83
CA ARG A 97 13.80 4.42 14.67
C ARG A 97 13.17 4.60 13.28
N ASN A 98 13.48 3.71 12.33
CA ASN A 98 12.91 3.74 10.99
C ASN A 98 11.55 3.05 10.98
N PHE A 99 10.52 3.78 10.63
CA PHE A 99 9.18 3.25 10.44
C PHE A 99 9.02 2.60 9.05
N ILE A 100 9.70 3.15 8.05
CA ILE A 100 9.69 2.68 6.66
C ILE A 100 11.04 2.05 6.32
N ASN A 101 11.00 0.88 5.72
CA ASN A 101 12.18 0.17 5.25
C ASN A 101 12.11 -0.09 3.73
N ALA A 102 13.04 -0.88 3.20
CA ALA A 102 13.02 -1.27 1.79
C ALA A 102 11.82 -2.17 1.46
N VAL A 103 11.29 -2.07 0.24
CA VAL A 103 10.34 -3.05 -0.28
C VAL A 103 11.05 -4.36 -0.62
N ILE A 104 10.27 -5.44 -0.80
CA ILE A 104 10.78 -6.81 -0.78
C ILE A 104 11.80 -7.14 -1.87
N ASP A 105 11.64 -6.60 -3.08
CA ASP A 105 12.51 -6.89 -4.21
C ASP A 105 12.49 -5.78 -5.27
N GLU A 106 13.40 -5.89 -6.24
CA GLU A 106 13.51 -4.95 -7.35
C GLU A 106 12.24 -4.90 -8.21
N LYS A 107 11.58 -6.03 -8.42
CA LYS A 107 10.34 -6.08 -9.21
C LYS A 107 9.21 -5.28 -8.55
N SER A 108 9.10 -5.37 -7.22
CA SER A 108 8.13 -4.59 -6.45
C SER A 108 8.50 -3.10 -6.49
N PHE A 109 9.79 -2.78 -6.33
CA PHE A 109 10.29 -1.42 -6.43
C PHE A 109 9.97 -0.80 -7.79
N ASP A 110 10.37 -1.43 -8.90
CA ASP A 110 10.16 -0.90 -10.25
C ASP A 110 8.67 -0.73 -10.58
N LYS A 111 7.83 -1.67 -10.11
CA LYS A 111 6.37 -1.56 -10.28
C LYS A 111 5.81 -0.33 -9.56
N LEU A 112 6.20 -0.11 -8.30
CA LEU A 112 5.71 1.02 -7.51
C LEU A 112 6.22 2.36 -8.04
N VAL A 113 7.49 2.41 -8.42
CA VAL A 113 8.10 3.58 -9.08
C VAL A 113 7.33 3.95 -10.35
N LYS A 114 6.96 2.96 -11.16
CA LYS A 114 6.16 3.21 -12.37
C LYS A 114 4.85 3.94 -12.04
N TYR A 115 4.10 3.51 -11.01
CA TYR A 115 2.87 4.19 -10.61
C TYR A 115 3.11 5.62 -10.13
N ILE A 116 4.19 5.84 -9.38
CA ILE A 116 4.58 7.18 -8.91
C ILE A 116 4.92 8.08 -10.09
N GLU A 117 5.73 7.60 -11.02
CA GLU A 117 6.14 8.38 -12.20
C GLU A 117 4.97 8.63 -13.17
N ASP A 118 4.03 7.70 -13.28
CA ASP A 118 2.81 7.90 -14.04
C ASP A 118 1.93 8.98 -13.38
N ALA A 119 1.79 8.95 -12.04
CA ALA A 119 1.06 9.98 -11.29
C ALA A 119 1.68 11.37 -11.41
N LYS A 120 3.02 11.48 -11.42
CA LYS A 120 3.72 12.76 -11.63
C LYS A 120 3.40 13.40 -12.99
N LYS A 121 3.06 12.61 -14.00
CA LYS A 121 2.75 13.07 -15.36
C LYS A 121 1.26 13.38 -15.54
N ASP A 122 0.42 12.83 -14.68
CA ASP A 122 -1.03 12.97 -14.79
C ASP A 122 -1.51 14.25 -14.11
N LYS A 123 -2.07 15.17 -14.90
CA LYS A 123 -2.58 16.46 -14.41
C LYS A 123 -3.89 16.33 -13.62
N SER A 124 -4.55 15.18 -13.66
CA SER A 124 -5.81 14.92 -12.94
C SER A 124 -5.59 14.50 -11.49
N VAL A 125 -4.34 14.37 -11.06
CA VAL A 125 -3.98 13.97 -9.69
C VAL A 125 -2.93 14.90 -9.09
N SER A 126 -2.81 14.88 -7.76
CA SER A 126 -1.79 15.61 -7.03
C SER A 126 -1.06 14.68 -6.06
N ILE A 127 0.26 14.67 -6.11
CA ILE A 127 1.08 14.03 -5.08
C ILE A 127 1.28 15.04 -3.96
N ILE A 128 0.76 14.76 -2.77
CA ILE A 128 0.82 15.67 -1.61
C ILE A 128 1.85 15.25 -0.56
N ALA A 129 2.38 14.04 -0.65
CA ALA A 129 3.50 13.56 0.16
C ALA A 129 4.30 12.51 -0.62
N GLY A 130 5.59 12.40 -0.33
CA GLY A 130 6.48 11.40 -0.93
C GLY A 130 6.78 11.64 -2.40
N GLY A 131 6.81 10.56 -3.16
CA GLY A 131 7.11 10.61 -4.60
C GLY A 131 8.56 10.36 -4.95
N ASN A 132 9.48 10.30 -3.97
CA ASN A 132 10.88 9.98 -4.21
C ASN A 132 11.16 8.50 -3.94
N HIS A 133 12.22 8.02 -4.55
CA HIS A 133 12.66 6.64 -4.42
C HIS A 133 14.17 6.55 -4.67
N ASP A 134 14.82 5.56 -4.04
CA ASP A 134 16.26 5.33 -4.20
C ASP A 134 16.55 3.84 -4.08
N LYS A 135 17.22 3.27 -5.09
CA LYS A 135 17.70 1.88 -5.07
C LYS A 135 19.22 1.74 -4.96
N SER A 136 19.95 2.82 -4.70
CA SER A 136 21.42 2.78 -4.62
C SER A 136 21.93 2.03 -3.39
N LYS A 137 21.14 2.02 -2.29
CA LYS A 137 21.46 1.33 -1.03
C LYS A 137 20.44 0.26 -0.63
N GLY A 138 19.32 0.23 -1.32
CA GLY A 138 18.19 -0.66 -1.03
C GLY A 138 16.95 -0.18 -1.79
N TYR A 139 15.91 -0.97 -1.81
CA TYR A 139 14.69 -0.65 -2.56
C TYR A 139 13.79 0.29 -1.75
N PHE A 140 14.26 1.53 -1.50
CA PHE A 140 13.56 2.50 -0.69
C PHE A 140 12.60 3.35 -1.53
N ILE A 141 11.37 3.47 -1.06
CA ILE A 141 10.31 4.30 -1.64
C ILE A 141 9.68 5.13 -0.52
N GLU A 142 9.55 6.43 -0.72
CA GLU A 142 8.86 7.28 0.25
C GLU A 142 7.36 6.96 0.31
N PRO A 143 6.75 7.01 1.51
CA PRO A 143 5.30 6.99 1.65
C PRO A 143 4.67 8.02 0.74
N THR A 144 3.91 7.58 -0.25
CA THR A 144 3.39 8.45 -1.30
C THR A 144 1.87 8.56 -1.21
N ILE A 145 1.37 9.79 -1.12
CA ILE A 145 -0.06 10.08 -1.10
C ILE A 145 -0.45 10.80 -2.39
N ILE A 146 -1.37 10.19 -3.11
CA ILE A 146 -1.94 10.71 -4.35
C ILE A 146 -3.39 11.11 -4.08
N VAL A 147 -3.75 12.35 -4.40
CA VAL A 147 -5.12 12.86 -4.29
C VAL A 147 -5.74 12.96 -5.67
N THR A 148 -6.95 12.48 -5.81
CA THR A 148 -7.71 12.54 -7.06
C THR A 148 -9.21 12.60 -6.77
N GLU A 149 -9.94 13.28 -7.63
CA GLU A 149 -11.42 13.25 -7.66
C GLU A 149 -11.98 12.11 -8.53
N ASN A 150 -11.10 11.42 -9.27
CA ASN A 150 -11.50 10.30 -10.12
C ASN A 150 -11.56 8.99 -9.31
N PRO A 151 -12.74 8.44 -9.01
CA PRO A 151 -12.88 7.20 -8.25
C PRO A 151 -12.33 5.97 -8.99
N HIS A 152 -12.09 6.09 -10.29
CA HIS A 152 -11.54 5.03 -11.14
C HIS A 152 -10.04 5.17 -11.40
N TYR A 153 -9.38 6.14 -10.75
CA TYR A 153 -7.92 6.26 -10.90
C TYR A 153 -7.24 4.98 -10.42
N VAL A 154 -6.36 4.45 -11.26
CA VAL A 154 -5.71 3.15 -11.04
C VAL A 154 -4.29 3.34 -10.53
N THR A 155 -4.03 2.83 -9.32
CA THR A 155 -2.70 2.73 -8.70
C THR A 155 -2.40 1.30 -8.29
#